data_c97b171dd13c9f5a37f0024d45a7b4dc
#
_entry.id   c97b171dd13c9f5a37f0024d45a7b4dc
#
_cell.length_a   1.000
_cell.length_b   1.000
_cell.length_c   1.000
_cell.angle_alpha   90.00
_cell.angle_beta   90.00
_cell.angle_gamma   90.00
#
_symmetry.space_group_name_H-M   'P 1'
#
loop_
_entity.id
_entity.type
_entity.pdbx_description
1 polymer ?
#
loop_
_entity_poly.entity_id
_entity_poly.type
_entity_poly.pdbx_seq_one_letter_code
_entity_poly.pdbx_strand_id
1 'polypeptide(L)'
;MRTDTPPLESLGFTSAQISLYNAVLRLHRATCAELADALDGSPEPLSRELDTLVKLGVVHEQGGEYLARHPATALGHLLADRLDRLAAESRRIDTVVGSIRDLIHQYDAGRDYQTGQFSVDLVGGADELYESVIGMAVQSPPLELLSVIPDRRTMNDFAHRYADQWIGAQRAGLLSTRNIIPVQTLEIPALREKLSQFQQAGASIRTLDTVPSWFLIAGTDAAGVPARWGGTLAESAYNFHLVRTPVVVDALRSLFDELWARAAPLPWPRRGDGMIQVLRLAAQGVSDEMIARQLGVSVRTVRARFADAMAELGAQSRFQAGAEAARRGWLT
;
A
#
# COMPACT_ATOMS: atom_id res chain seq x y z
N MET A 1 37.70 -16.07 22.51
CA MET A 1 36.36 -16.44 22.02
C MET A 1 35.38 -15.49 22.66
N ARG A 2 34.96 -14.40 21.96
CA ARG A 2 33.92 -13.48 22.47
C ARG A 2 32.59 -14.25 22.39
N THR A 3 32.05 -14.58 23.55
CA THR A 3 30.69 -15.08 23.68
C THR A 3 29.76 -13.89 23.41
N ASP A 4 29.25 -13.77 22.16
CA ASP A 4 28.12 -12.92 21.89
C ASP A 4 26.93 -13.43 22.72
N THR A 5 26.72 -12.83 23.88
CA THR A 5 25.52 -13.05 24.68
C THR A 5 24.34 -12.54 23.85
N PRO A 6 23.31 -13.35 23.61
CA PRO A 6 22.13 -12.86 22.85
C PRO A 6 21.55 -11.62 23.56
N PRO A 7 21.00 -10.66 22.83
CA PRO A 7 20.54 -9.40 23.40
C PRO A 7 19.23 -9.60 24.19
N LEU A 8 19.33 -10.25 25.37
CA LEU A 8 18.19 -10.49 26.27
C LEU A 8 17.60 -9.19 26.82
N GLU A 9 18.35 -8.10 26.74
CA GLU A 9 17.88 -6.76 27.05
C GLU A 9 16.64 -6.36 26.22
N SER A 10 16.60 -6.78 24.96
CA SER A 10 15.42 -6.55 24.09
C SER A 10 14.16 -7.29 24.58
N LEU A 11 14.31 -8.33 25.40
CA LEU A 11 13.20 -9.05 26.04
C LEU A 11 12.83 -8.49 27.41
N GLY A 12 13.48 -7.41 27.85
CA GLY A 12 13.20 -6.71 29.11
C GLY A 12 14.04 -7.18 30.29
N PHE A 13 15.10 -7.95 30.08
CA PHE A 13 16.04 -8.32 31.13
C PHE A 13 16.99 -7.16 31.46
N THR A 14 17.23 -6.92 32.74
CA THR A 14 18.31 -6.05 33.17
C THR A 14 19.67 -6.78 33.06
N SER A 15 20.77 -6.03 33.01
CA SER A 15 22.12 -6.62 32.97
C SER A 15 22.37 -7.51 34.18
N ALA A 16 21.84 -7.15 35.38
CA ALA A 16 21.92 -7.97 36.59
C ALA A 16 21.15 -9.31 36.39
N GLN A 17 19.94 -9.28 35.83
CA GLN A 17 19.14 -10.48 35.53
C GLN A 17 19.82 -11.38 34.52
N ILE A 18 20.47 -10.83 33.50
CA ILE A 18 21.22 -11.58 32.51
C ILE A 18 22.41 -12.32 33.17
N SER A 19 23.15 -11.59 34.01
CA SER A 19 24.29 -12.19 34.74
C SER A 19 23.81 -13.32 35.66
N LEU A 20 22.73 -13.10 36.38
CA LEU A 20 22.13 -14.08 37.30
C LEU A 20 21.58 -15.30 36.55
N TYR A 21 20.84 -15.10 35.44
CA TYR A 21 20.33 -16.17 34.59
C TYR A 21 21.46 -17.03 34.02
N ASN A 22 22.55 -16.40 33.57
CA ASN A 22 23.75 -17.09 33.12
C ASN A 22 24.43 -17.91 34.22
N ALA A 23 24.41 -17.44 35.46
CA ALA A 23 24.93 -18.21 36.62
C ALA A 23 24.04 -19.44 36.89
N VAL A 24 22.71 -19.29 36.90
CA VAL A 24 21.78 -20.41 37.08
C VAL A 24 21.93 -21.43 35.94
N LEU A 25 22.11 -20.98 34.69
CA LEU A 25 22.36 -21.89 33.55
C LEU A 25 23.65 -22.70 33.72
N ARG A 26 24.72 -22.09 34.24
CA ARG A 26 26.01 -22.75 34.41
C ARG A 26 26.01 -23.75 35.56
N LEU A 27 25.36 -23.44 36.66
CA LEU A 27 25.29 -24.28 37.85
C LEU A 27 24.22 -25.37 37.76
N HIS A 28 23.31 -25.26 36.77
CA HIS A 28 22.15 -26.13 36.54
C HIS A 28 21.12 -26.14 37.69
N ARG A 29 21.58 -26.27 38.93
CA ARG A 29 20.80 -26.28 40.16
C ARG A 29 21.65 -25.61 41.26
N ALA A 30 21.13 -24.55 41.87
CA ALA A 30 21.86 -23.82 42.91
C ALA A 30 20.93 -23.14 43.88
N THR A 31 21.36 -23.03 45.11
CA THR A 31 20.72 -22.17 46.16
C THR A 31 21.04 -20.71 45.92
N CYS A 32 20.26 -19.83 46.54
CA CYS A 32 20.52 -18.39 46.48
C CYS A 32 21.93 -18.00 47.05
N ALA A 33 22.43 -18.74 48.04
CA ALA A 33 23.76 -18.56 48.59
C ALA A 33 24.87 -18.92 47.61
N GLU A 34 24.78 -20.06 46.93
CA GLU A 34 25.74 -20.49 45.93
C GLU A 34 25.74 -19.54 44.69
N LEU A 35 24.60 -19.01 44.34
CA LEU A 35 24.51 -18.02 43.27
C LEU A 35 25.12 -16.65 43.70
N ALA A 36 24.97 -16.28 44.96
CA ALA A 36 25.60 -15.08 45.51
C ALA A 36 27.12 -15.18 45.53
N ASP A 37 27.64 -16.35 45.95
CA ASP A 37 29.07 -16.61 45.94
C ASP A 37 29.63 -16.62 44.48
N ALA A 38 28.91 -17.20 43.55
CA ALA A 38 29.32 -17.25 42.13
C ALA A 38 29.32 -15.88 41.43
N LEU A 39 28.61 -14.90 41.96
CA LEU A 39 28.51 -13.55 41.44
C LEU A 39 29.17 -12.47 42.29
N ASP A 40 29.92 -12.88 43.31
CA ASP A 40 30.52 -11.94 44.30
C ASP A 40 29.50 -10.96 44.89
N GLY A 41 28.27 -11.43 45.12
CA GLY A 41 27.12 -10.61 45.50
C GLY A 41 26.56 -10.95 46.89
N SER A 42 25.57 -10.17 47.34
CA SER A 42 24.82 -10.41 48.56
C SER A 42 23.52 -11.18 48.29
N PRO A 43 23.09 -12.12 49.14
CA PRO A 43 21.88 -12.94 48.89
C PRO A 43 20.58 -12.12 48.83
N GLU A 44 20.41 -11.05 49.62
CA GLU A 44 19.14 -10.30 49.69
C GLU A 44 18.73 -9.57 48.39
N PRO A 45 19.62 -8.83 47.69
CA PRO A 45 19.26 -8.27 46.39
C PRO A 45 19.08 -9.34 45.33
N LEU A 46 19.86 -10.46 45.39
CA LEU A 46 19.74 -11.58 44.44
C LEU A 46 18.38 -12.28 44.54
N SER A 47 17.84 -12.46 45.71
CA SER A 47 16.55 -13.11 45.94
C SER A 47 15.43 -12.38 45.17
N ARG A 48 15.40 -11.06 45.18
CA ARG A 48 14.39 -10.28 44.42
C ARG A 48 14.50 -10.47 42.89
N GLU A 49 15.74 -10.53 42.41
CA GLU A 49 15.98 -10.76 40.98
C GLU A 49 15.65 -12.20 40.58
N LEU A 50 15.91 -13.19 41.46
CA LEU A 50 15.49 -14.59 41.26
C LEU A 50 13.97 -14.72 41.21
N ASP A 51 13.23 -14.04 42.10
CA ASP A 51 11.78 -14.00 42.08
C ASP A 51 11.26 -13.43 40.74
N THR A 52 11.96 -12.44 40.21
CA THR A 52 11.61 -11.87 38.90
C THR A 52 11.86 -12.86 37.77
N LEU A 53 12.99 -13.59 37.77
CA LEU A 53 13.28 -14.62 36.77
C LEU A 53 12.31 -15.81 36.87
N VAL A 54 11.85 -16.15 38.07
CA VAL A 54 10.80 -17.16 38.26
C VAL A 54 9.47 -16.68 37.70
N LYS A 55 9.06 -15.43 37.95
CA LYS A 55 7.85 -14.81 37.37
C LYS A 55 7.91 -14.72 35.84
N LEU A 56 9.09 -14.46 35.28
CA LEU A 56 9.33 -14.49 33.85
C LEU A 56 9.29 -15.92 33.26
N GLY A 57 9.28 -16.94 34.13
CA GLY A 57 9.22 -18.32 33.71
C GLY A 57 10.52 -18.88 33.10
N VAL A 58 11.66 -18.20 33.28
CA VAL A 58 12.97 -18.66 32.78
C VAL A 58 13.73 -19.49 33.81
N VAL A 59 13.39 -19.33 35.10
CA VAL A 59 13.91 -20.12 36.22
C VAL A 59 12.73 -20.76 36.96
N HIS A 60 12.96 -21.89 37.56
CA HIS A 60 12.01 -22.61 38.42
C HIS A 60 12.62 -22.77 39.80
N GLU A 61 11.84 -22.52 40.84
CA GLU A 61 12.23 -22.76 42.25
C GLU A 61 11.64 -24.09 42.71
N GLN A 62 12.47 -24.93 43.30
CA GLN A 62 12.06 -26.18 43.91
C GLN A 62 12.88 -26.48 45.16
N GLY A 63 12.24 -26.46 46.32
CA GLY A 63 12.87 -26.81 47.58
C GLY A 63 14.01 -25.86 48.01
N GLY A 64 13.95 -24.59 47.69
CA GLY A 64 14.98 -23.60 47.99
C GLY A 64 16.14 -23.54 46.99
N GLU A 65 16.06 -24.34 45.94
CA GLU A 65 17.02 -24.33 44.83
C GLU A 65 16.38 -23.80 43.54
N TYR A 66 17.20 -23.12 42.75
CA TYR A 66 16.81 -22.48 41.50
C TYR A 66 17.37 -23.30 40.32
N LEU A 67 16.49 -23.65 39.39
CA LEU A 67 16.81 -24.41 38.19
C LEU A 67 16.47 -23.58 36.95
N ALA A 68 17.39 -23.49 36.01
CA ALA A 68 17.08 -22.87 34.72
C ALA A 68 16.14 -23.78 33.90
N ARG A 69 15.08 -23.21 33.34
CA ARG A 69 14.34 -23.92 32.31
C ARG A 69 15.13 -23.94 31.02
N HIS A 70 14.84 -24.94 30.17
CA HIS A 70 15.53 -25.05 28.88
C HIS A 70 15.38 -23.72 28.09
N PRO A 71 16.49 -23.04 27.69
CA PRO A 71 16.45 -21.71 27.13
C PRO A 71 15.52 -21.58 25.91
N ALA A 72 15.52 -22.57 25.02
CA ALA A 72 14.66 -22.54 23.83
C ALA A 72 13.16 -22.50 24.20
N THR A 73 12.75 -23.19 25.26
CA THR A 73 11.36 -23.19 25.72
C THR A 73 11.02 -21.90 26.46
N ALA A 74 11.88 -21.51 27.40
CA ALA A 74 11.65 -20.33 28.23
C ALA A 74 11.65 -19.02 27.42
N LEU A 75 12.66 -18.82 26.58
CA LEU A 75 12.76 -17.65 25.71
C LEU A 75 11.74 -17.68 24.58
N GLY A 76 11.37 -18.89 24.09
CA GLY A 76 10.31 -19.05 23.11
C GLY A 76 8.95 -18.53 23.61
N HIS A 77 8.58 -18.81 24.87
CA HIS A 77 7.36 -18.27 25.48
C HIS A 77 7.41 -16.74 25.62
N LEU A 78 8.53 -16.19 26.10
CA LEU A 78 8.70 -14.74 26.22
C LEU A 78 8.62 -14.02 24.88
N LEU A 79 9.19 -14.61 23.82
CA LEU A 79 9.10 -14.08 22.47
C LEU A 79 7.67 -14.14 21.92
N ALA A 80 6.97 -15.25 22.13
CA ALA A 80 5.57 -15.38 21.73
C ALA A 80 4.69 -14.31 22.41
N ASP A 81 4.80 -14.18 23.73
CA ASP A 81 4.07 -13.13 24.48
C ASP A 81 4.41 -11.72 24.00
N ARG A 82 5.66 -11.47 23.64
CA ARG A 82 6.07 -10.16 23.11
C ARG A 82 5.48 -9.87 21.75
N LEU A 83 5.48 -10.86 20.85
CA LEU A 83 4.88 -10.76 19.53
C LEU A 83 3.37 -10.55 19.63
N ASP A 84 2.69 -11.25 20.53
CA ASP A 84 1.24 -11.08 20.74
C ASP A 84 0.90 -9.67 21.25
N ARG A 85 1.71 -9.12 22.15
CA ARG A 85 1.55 -7.73 22.63
C ARG A 85 1.76 -6.73 21.50
N LEU A 86 2.81 -6.89 20.69
CA LEU A 86 3.06 -6.02 19.53
C LEU A 86 1.94 -6.10 18.50
N ALA A 87 1.43 -7.30 18.22
CA ALA A 87 0.28 -7.48 17.33
C ALA A 87 -1.00 -6.83 17.89
N ALA A 88 -1.22 -6.89 19.20
CA ALA A 88 -2.35 -6.22 19.84
C ALA A 88 -2.21 -4.70 19.81
N GLU A 89 -1.01 -4.17 19.99
CA GLU A 89 -0.71 -2.75 19.89
C GLU A 89 -0.90 -2.23 18.47
N SER A 90 -0.41 -2.96 17.47
CA SER A 90 -0.64 -2.64 16.06
C SER A 90 -2.13 -2.57 15.73
N ARG A 91 -2.92 -3.56 16.17
CA ARG A 91 -4.39 -3.53 15.96
C ARG A 91 -5.07 -2.33 16.64
N ARG A 92 -4.57 -1.90 17.79
CA ARG A 92 -5.08 -0.68 18.45
C ARG A 92 -4.76 0.56 17.65
N ILE A 93 -3.54 0.67 17.10
CA ILE A 93 -3.15 1.77 16.23
C ILE A 93 -4.03 1.80 14.99
N ASP A 94 -4.26 0.65 14.33
CA ASP A 94 -5.14 0.54 13.18
C ASP A 94 -6.58 1.02 13.49
N THR A 95 -7.07 0.68 14.67
CA THR A 95 -8.41 1.14 15.13
C THR A 95 -8.43 2.67 15.31
N VAL A 96 -7.38 3.26 15.89
CA VAL A 96 -7.27 4.72 16.04
C VAL A 96 -7.17 5.40 14.69
N VAL A 97 -6.36 4.88 13.77
CA VAL A 97 -6.26 5.39 12.39
C VAL A 97 -7.63 5.36 11.70
N GLY A 98 -8.39 4.27 11.87
CA GLY A 98 -9.77 4.19 11.36
C GLY A 98 -10.70 5.27 11.94
N SER A 99 -10.59 5.57 13.23
CA SER A 99 -11.44 6.59 13.88
C SER A 99 -11.08 8.04 13.52
N ILE A 100 -9.86 8.29 13.03
CA ILE A 100 -9.45 9.63 12.58
C ILE A 100 -10.37 10.14 11.47
N ARG A 101 -10.79 9.26 10.56
CA ARG A 101 -11.73 9.63 9.48
C ARG A 101 -13.04 10.15 10.05
N ASP A 102 -13.62 9.44 11.00
CA ASP A 102 -14.89 9.84 11.60
C ASP A 102 -14.76 11.17 12.34
N LEU A 103 -13.62 11.39 13.00
CA LEU A 103 -13.31 12.65 13.67
C LEU A 103 -13.13 13.80 12.67
N ILE A 104 -12.47 13.55 11.53
CA ILE A 104 -12.35 14.55 10.44
C ILE A 104 -13.74 14.89 9.90
N HIS A 105 -14.58 13.88 9.59
CA HIS A 105 -15.94 14.12 9.13
C HIS A 105 -16.78 14.93 10.15
N GLN A 106 -16.65 14.61 11.44
CA GLN A 106 -17.33 15.38 12.50
C GLN A 106 -16.80 16.80 12.60
N TYR A 107 -15.49 16.99 12.49
CA TYR A 107 -14.87 18.32 12.51
C TYR A 107 -15.32 19.16 11.31
N ASP A 108 -15.27 18.58 10.12
CA ASP A 108 -15.68 19.27 8.88
C ASP A 108 -17.19 19.60 8.89
N ALA A 109 -18.03 18.67 9.31
CA ALA A 109 -19.48 18.89 9.46
C ALA A 109 -19.79 19.99 10.49
N GLY A 110 -19.06 20.05 11.61
CA GLY A 110 -19.19 21.12 12.60
C GLY A 110 -18.74 22.48 12.08
N ARG A 111 -17.70 22.49 11.26
CA ARG A 111 -17.15 23.71 10.63
C ARG A 111 -18.09 24.23 9.53
N ASP A 112 -18.61 23.35 8.67
CA ASP A 112 -19.55 23.71 7.60
C ASP A 112 -20.86 24.29 8.16
N TYR A 113 -21.35 23.76 9.29
CA TYR A 113 -22.53 24.26 9.96
C TYR A 113 -22.33 25.68 10.53
N GLN A 114 -21.11 26.00 11.00
CA GLN A 114 -20.82 27.30 11.62
C GLN A 114 -20.45 28.40 10.61
N THR A 115 -19.86 28.07 9.47
CA THR A 115 -19.24 29.06 8.59
C THR A 115 -19.91 29.21 7.24
N GLY A 116 -20.64 28.21 6.75
CA GLY A 116 -21.17 28.18 5.38
C GLY A 116 -20.10 28.43 4.30
N GLN A 117 -18.83 28.34 4.66
CA GLN A 117 -17.70 28.64 3.80
C GLN A 117 -17.06 27.36 3.25
N PHE A 118 -16.64 27.44 1.99
CA PHE A 118 -15.86 26.36 1.35
C PHE A 118 -14.56 26.10 2.10
N SER A 119 -14.32 24.86 2.50
CA SER A 119 -13.04 24.43 3.06
C SER A 119 -12.02 24.28 1.94
N VAL A 120 -10.97 25.08 2.00
CA VAL A 120 -9.87 25.07 1.04
C VAL A 120 -8.55 25.08 1.81
N ASP A 121 -7.77 24.02 1.67
CA ASP A 121 -6.43 23.93 2.24
C ASP A 121 -5.39 24.18 1.15
N LEU A 122 -4.33 24.93 1.47
CA LEU A 122 -3.20 25.11 0.58
C LEU A 122 -2.22 23.96 0.80
N VAL A 123 -1.92 23.22 -0.26
CA VAL A 123 -0.91 22.16 -0.27
C VAL A 123 0.31 22.67 -1.03
N GLY A 124 1.49 22.55 -0.45
CA GLY A 124 2.73 23.13 -0.98
C GLY A 124 3.75 22.08 -1.43
N GLY A 125 3.99 22.03 -2.75
CA GLY A 125 5.03 21.21 -3.31
C GLY A 125 4.61 19.79 -3.71
N ALA A 126 5.48 19.16 -4.48
CA ALA A 126 5.20 17.85 -5.06
C ALA A 126 5.24 16.71 -4.03
N ASP A 127 6.07 16.83 -3.02
CA ASP A 127 6.20 15.80 -1.97
C ASP A 127 4.95 15.78 -1.09
N GLU A 128 4.43 16.94 -0.68
CA GLU A 128 3.20 17.04 0.11
C GLU A 128 1.97 16.56 -0.69
N LEU A 129 1.92 16.82 -1.99
CA LEU A 129 0.89 16.26 -2.88
C LEU A 129 0.94 14.72 -2.86
N TYR A 130 2.13 14.16 -3.04
CA TYR A 130 2.33 12.71 -3.05
C TYR A 130 1.93 12.09 -1.70
N GLU A 131 2.43 12.64 -0.60
CA GLU A 131 2.14 12.16 0.76
C GLU A 131 0.65 12.23 1.08
N SER A 132 -0.03 13.31 0.68
CA SER A 132 -1.47 13.48 0.88
C SER A 132 -2.27 12.41 0.15
N VAL A 133 -1.95 12.12 -1.12
CA VAL A 133 -2.66 11.10 -1.90
C VAL A 133 -2.39 9.69 -1.36
N ILE A 134 -1.14 9.38 -1.04
CA ILE A 134 -0.79 8.07 -0.48
C ILE A 134 -1.41 7.90 0.92
N GLY A 135 -1.40 8.93 1.74
CA GLY A 135 -2.09 8.92 3.03
C GLY A 135 -3.57 8.58 2.91
N MET A 136 -4.28 9.21 1.98
CA MET A 136 -5.69 8.90 1.68
C MET A 136 -5.85 7.47 1.15
N ALA A 137 -4.95 7.00 0.30
CA ALA A 137 -5.00 5.64 -0.26
C ALA A 137 -4.79 4.55 0.79
N VAL A 138 -3.92 4.77 1.77
CA VAL A 138 -3.70 3.84 2.89
C VAL A 138 -4.92 3.80 3.81
N GLN A 139 -5.58 4.94 4.04
CA GLN A 139 -6.75 5.02 4.90
C GLN A 139 -7.99 4.37 4.28
N SER A 140 -8.13 4.39 2.96
CA SER A 140 -9.33 3.92 2.25
C SER A 140 -9.00 3.23 0.93
N PRO A 141 -8.36 2.05 0.96
CA PRO A 141 -8.03 1.33 -0.26
C PRO A 141 -9.26 0.60 -0.85
N PRO A 142 -9.36 0.52 -2.18
CA PRO A 142 -8.55 1.25 -3.15
C PRO A 142 -9.03 2.70 -3.30
N LEU A 143 -8.14 3.67 -3.16
CA LEU A 143 -8.49 5.06 -3.46
C LEU A 143 -8.66 5.23 -4.97
N GLU A 144 -9.83 5.65 -5.42
CA GLU A 144 -10.01 6.11 -6.80
C GLU A 144 -9.37 7.48 -6.96
N LEU A 145 -8.42 7.60 -7.87
CA LEU A 145 -7.77 8.85 -8.21
C LEU A 145 -8.02 9.18 -9.68
N LEU A 146 -8.71 10.28 -9.91
CA LEU A 146 -8.92 10.85 -11.24
C LEU A 146 -7.99 12.04 -11.41
N SER A 147 -7.21 12.10 -12.46
CA SER A 147 -6.31 13.24 -12.69
C SER A 147 -6.36 13.74 -14.14
N VAL A 148 -6.24 15.03 -14.27
CA VAL A 148 -6.14 15.76 -15.53
C VAL A 148 -4.84 16.55 -15.49
N ILE A 149 -3.89 16.21 -16.38
CA ILE A 149 -2.53 16.78 -16.37
C ILE A 149 -2.32 17.49 -17.71
N PRO A 150 -2.32 18.85 -17.74
CA PRO A 150 -2.35 19.61 -18.98
C PRO A 150 -0.99 19.71 -19.70
N ASP A 151 0.11 19.40 -19.02
CA ASP A 151 1.43 19.68 -19.56
C ASP A 151 2.44 18.55 -19.37
N ARG A 152 3.40 18.51 -20.29
CA ARG A 152 4.46 17.49 -20.32
C ARG A 152 5.45 17.62 -19.16
N ARG A 153 5.65 18.84 -18.64
CA ARG A 153 6.62 19.07 -17.56
C ARG A 153 6.14 18.46 -16.26
N THR A 154 4.88 18.73 -15.86
CA THR A 154 4.29 18.10 -14.68
C THR A 154 4.32 16.57 -14.80
N MET A 155 3.98 16.02 -15.98
CA MET A 155 4.02 14.57 -16.19
C MET A 155 5.44 14.00 -16.13
N ASN A 156 6.43 14.72 -16.68
CA ASN A 156 7.82 14.30 -16.65
C ASN A 156 8.40 14.33 -15.23
N ASP A 157 8.13 15.39 -14.48
CA ASP A 157 8.60 15.52 -13.10
C ASP A 157 7.99 14.43 -12.20
N PHE A 158 6.71 14.15 -12.37
CA PHE A 158 6.03 13.05 -11.69
C PHE A 158 6.63 11.69 -12.05
N ALA A 159 6.86 11.44 -13.35
CA ALA A 159 7.43 10.18 -13.83
C ALA A 159 8.85 9.93 -13.31
N HIS A 160 9.64 10.98 -13.08
CA HIS A 160 11.00 10.85 -12.55
C HIS A 160 11.05 10.65 -11.03
N ARG A 161 10.15 11.30 -10.29
CA ARG A 161 10.23 11.31 -8.82
C ARG A 161 9.41 10.21 -8.15
N TYR A 162 8.21 9.95 -8.66
CA TYR A 162 7.19 9.17 -7.92
C TYR A 162 6.69 7.94 -8.67
N ALA A 163 7.12 7.72 -9.92
CA ALA A 163 6.57 6.65 -10.76
C ALA A 163 6.64 5.26 -10.11
N ASP A 164 7.78 4.91 -9.55
CA ASP A 164 8.00 3.56 -9.03
C ASP A 164 7.16 3.29 -7.76
N GLN A 165 7.03 4.30 -6.89
CA GLN A 165 6.18 4.22 -5.69
C GLN A 165 4.70 4.16 -6.06
N TRP A 166 4.30 4.93 -7.08
CA TRP A 166 2.92 4.96 -7.57
C TRP A 166 2.52 3.65 -8.23
N ILE A 167 3.40 3.08 -9.05
CA ILE A 167 3.25 1.75 -9.64
C ILE A 167 3.16 0.69 -8.54
N GLY A 168 3.97 0.81 -7.50
CA GLY A 168 3.93 -0.05 -6.32
C GLY A 168 2.58 0.01 -5.61
N ALA A 169 2.06 1.20 -5.36
CA ALA A 169 0.75 1.42 -4.72
C ALA A 169 -0.41 0.86 -5.57
N GLN A 170 -0.36 1.01 -6.89
CA GLN A 170 -1.35 0.40 -7.79
C GLN A 170 -1.31 -1.13 -7.75
N ARG A 171 -0.12 -1.73 -7.82
CA ARG A 171 0.05 -3.19 -7.74
C ARG A 171 -0.37 -3.76 -6.39
N ALA A 172 -0.20 -3.00 -5.33
CA ALA A 172 -0.68 -3.35 -3.98
C ALA A 172 -2.19 -3.18 -3.79
N GLY A 173 -2.92 -2.66 -4.81
CA GLY A 173 -4.36 -2.43 -4.72
C GLY A 173 -4.74 -1.21 -3.86
N LEU A 174 -3.80 -0.33 -3.54
CA LEU A 174 -4.05 0.89 -2.78
C LEU A 174 -4.65 1.99 -3.64
N LEU A 175 -4.31 2.04 -4.93
CA LEU A 175 -4.76 3.06 -5.88
C LEU A 175 -5.45 2.43 -7.09
N SER A 176 -6.54 3.07 -7.53
CA SER A 176 -7.16 2.87 -8.85
C SER A 176 -7.14 4.22 -9.57
N THR A 177 -6.42 4.31 -10.69
CA THR A 177 -6.19 5.62 -11.33
C THR A 177 -6.78 5.71 -12.72
N ARG A 178 -7.42 6.86 -13.02
CA ARG A 178 -7.81 7.30 -14.36
C ARG A 178 -7.16 8.64 -14.66
N ASN A 179 -6.36 8.70 -15.72
CA ASN A 179 -5.56 9.88 -16.04
C ASN A 179 -5.87 10.38 -17.45
N ILE A 180 -6.04 11.69 -17.60
CA ILE A 180 -6.14 12.35 -18.90
C ILE A 180 -4.90 13.22 -19.10
N ILE A 181 -4.21 13.03 -20.22
CA ILE A 181 -2.98 13.74 -20.60
C ILE A 181 -3.08 14.28 -22.02
N PRO A 182 -2.28 15.28 -22.39
CA PRO A 182 -2.19 15.73 -23.78
C PRO A 182 -1.59 14.67 -24.68
N VAL A 183 -2.10 14.52 -25.90
CA VAL A 183 -1.56 13.56 -26.88
C VAL A 183 -0.07 13.81 -27.18
N GLN A 184 0.38 15.05 -27.13
CA GLN A 184 1.78 15.44 -27.34
C GLN A 184 2.73 14.85 -26.29
N THR A 185 2.21 14.39 -25.15
CA THR A 185 3.02 13.65 -24.15
C THR A 185 3.62 12.38 -24.72
N LEU A 186 2.94 11.77 -25.70
CA LEU A 186 3.38 10.53 -26.37
C LEU A 186 4.57 10.73 -27.32
N GLU A 187 4.94 11.97 -27.64
CA GLU A 187 6.10 12.29 -28.47
C GLU A 187 7.43 12.05 -27.73
N ILE A 188 7.40 11.99 -26.38
CA ILE A 188 8.58 11.79 -25.55
C ILE A 188 8.75 10.29 -25.26
N PRO A 189 9.80 9.61 -25.81
CA PRO A 189 9.97 8.17 -25.67
C PRO A 189 10.04 7.69 -24.21
N ALA A 190 10.76 8.41 -23.36
CA ALA A 190 10.87 8.07 -21.93
C ALA A 190 9.52 8.11 -21.20
N LEU A 191 8.67 9.11 -21.50
CA LEU A 191 7.32 9.19 -20.94
C LEU A 191 6.42 8.08 -21.49
N ARG A 192 6.55 7.74 -22.76
CA ARG A 192 5.81 6.65 -23.38
C ARG A 192 6.06 5.31 -22.65
N GLU A 193 7.32 5.04 -22.34
CA GLU A 193 7.71 3.84 -21.59
C GLU A 193 7.09 3.83 -20.17
N LYS A 194 7.19 4.94 -19.44
CA LYS A 194 6.58 5.07 -18.12
C LYS A 194 5.06 4.96 -18.14
N LEU A 195 4.39 5.57 -19.11
CA LEU A 195 2.94 5.43 -19.30
C LEU A 195 2.53 3.98 -19.56
N SER A 196 3.34 3.23 -20.32
CA SER A 196 3.13 1.79 -20.52
C SER A 196 3.27 1.02 -19.20
N GLN A 197 4.25 1.35 -18.36
CA GLN A 197 4.43 0.73 -17.03
C GLN A 197 3.26 1.04 -16.10
N PHE A 198 2.77 2.28 -16.06
CA PHE A 198 1.56 2.66 -15.31
C PHE A 198 0.34 1.87 -15.76
N GLN A 199 0.14 1.77 -17.07
CA GLN A 199 -0.98 1.02 -17.63
C GLN A 199 -0.89 -0.48 -17.30
N GLN A 200 0.32 -1.06 -17.33
CA GLN A 200 0.56 -2.45 -16.92
C GLN A 200 0.32 -2.69 -15.42
N ALA A 201 0.47 -1.65 -14.60
CA ALA A 201 0.17 -1.70 -13.18
C ALA A 201 -1.33 -1.51 -12.86
N GLY A 202 -2.18 -1.25 -13.87
CA GLY A 202 -3.62 -1.11 -13.72
C GLY A 202 -4.16 0.30 -13.95
N ALA A 203 -3.32 1.31 -14.22
CA ALA A 203 -3.79 2.65 -14.55
C ALA A 203 -4.60 2.68 -15.84
N SER A 204 -5.68 3.42 -15.86
CA SER A 204 -6.40 3.80 -17.07
C SER A 204 -5.92 5.17 -17.54
N ILE A 205 -5.39 5.26 -18.76
CA ILE A 205 -4.84 6.50 -19.30
C ILE A 205 -5.50 6.76 -20.66
N ARG A 206 -5.96 7.99 -20.85
CA ARG A 206 -6.50 8.50 -22.11
C ARG A 206 -5.82 9.82 -22.50
N THR A 207 -5.91 10.17 -23.78
CA THR A 207 -5.31 11.38 -24.33
C THR A 207 -6.36 12.30 -24.93
N LEU A 208 -6.11 13.62 -24.81
CA LEU A 208 -6.85 14.67 -25.51
C LEU A 208 -5.87 15.56 -26.27
N ASP A 209 -6.33 16.19 -27.34
CA ASP A 209 -5.53 17.19 -28.07
C ASP A 209 -5.26 18.42 -27.20
N THR A 210 -6.27 18.84 -26.43
CA THR A 210 -6.17 19.97 -25.51
C THR A 210 -6.78 19.60 -24.16
N VAL A 211 -6.02 19.84 -23.10
CA VAL A 211 -6.43 19.62 -21.72
C VAL A 211 -6.61 20.97 -21.04
N PRO A 212 -7.80 21.26 -20.42
CA PRO A 212 -8.16 22.61 -20.04
C PRO A 212 -7.40 23.16 -18.84
N SER A 213 -7.08 22.33 -17.88
CA SER A 213 -6.37 22.69 -16.65
C SER A 213 -5.88 21.44 -15.94
N TRP A 214 -4.94 21.62 -15.01
CA TRP A 214 -4.64 20.59 -14.04
C TRP A 214 -5.75 20.53 -12.99
N PHE A 215 -6.19 19.33 -12.64
CA PHE A 215 -6.94 19.04 -11.42
C PHE A 215 -6.87 17.55 -11.12
N LEU A 216 -7.16 17.20 -9.87
CA LEU A 216 -7.32 15.80 -9.45
C LEU A 216 -8.55 15.66 -8.56
N ILE A 217 -9.05 14.43 -8.47
CA ILE A 217 -10.12 14.05 -7.53
C ILE A 217 -9.66 12.77 -6.83
N ALA A 218 -9.69 12.79 -5.51
CA ALA A 218 -9.29 11.69 -4.66
C ALA A 218 -10.52 11.16 -3.91
N GLY A 219 -10.97 9.97 -4.28
CA GLY A 219 -12.20 9.39 -3.75
C GLY A 219 -13.43 10.26 -4.05
N THR A 220 -14.35 10.33 -3.09
CA THR A 220 -15.57 11.16 -3.15
C THR A 220 -15.43 12.48 -2.42
N ASP A 221 -14.35 12.67 -1.67
CA ASP A 221 -14.28 13.63 -0.57
C ASP A 221 -13.32 14.79 -0.81
N ALA A 222 -12.44 14.69 -1.81
CA ALA A 222 -11.43 15.71 -2.04
C ALA A 222 -11.14 15.97 -3.51
N ALA A 223 -10.88 17.21 -3.86
CA ALA A 223 -10.38 17.62 -5.17
C ALA A 223 -9.22 18.61 -5.03
N GLY A 224 -8.16 18.40 -5.83
CA GLY A 224 -7.06 19.35 -5.96
C GLY A 224 -7.25 20.20 -7.19
N VAL A 225 -7.14 21.52 -7.04
CA VAL A 225 -7.24 22.49 -8.14
C VAL A 225 -6.06 23.47 -8.11
N PRO A 226 -5.57 23.98 -9.25
CA PRO A 226 -4.48 24.93 -9.26
C PRO A 226 -4.94 26.29 -8.72
N ALA A 227 -4.01 27.10 -8.27
CA ALA A 227 -4.31 28.46 -7.81
C ALA A 227 -4.99 29.33 -8.90
N ARG A 228 -4.72 29.00 -10.17
CA ARG A 228 -5.34 29.67 -11.33
C ARG A 228 -5.79 28.60 -12.32
N TRP A 229 -7.06 28.62 -12.69
CA TRP A 229 -7.59 27.72 -13.72
C TRP A 229 -6.90 27.95 -15.07
N GLY A 230 -6.56 26.87 -15.75
CA GLY A 230 -5.75 26.88 -16.97
C GLY A 230 -4.24 26.87 -16.72
N GLY A 231 -3.80 26.96 -15.46
CA GLY A 231 -2.40 26.83 -15.09
C GLY A 231 -1.93 25.39 -14.99
N THR A 232 -0.61 25.23 -14.96
CA THR A 232 0.05 23.94 -14.69
C THR A 232 0.56 23.90 -13.26
N LEU A 233 0.73 22.69 -12.71
CA LEU A 233 1.35 22.55 -11.37
C LEU A 233 2.80 23.04 -11.37
N ALA A 234 3.53 22.78 -12.44
CA ALA A 234 4.93 23.20 -12.54
C ALA A 234 5.11 24.74 -12.48
N GLU A 235 4.14 25.52 -13.02
CA GLU A 235 4.13 26.99 -12.94
C GLU A 235 3.88 27.51 -11.52
N SER A 236 3.12 26.78 -10.72
CA SER A 236 2.81 27.11 -9.33
C SER A 236 3.78 26.48 -8.33
N ALA A 237 4.94 25.96 -8.78
CA ALA A 237 5.87 25.20 -7.95
C ALA A 237 5.17 24.03 -7.17
N TYR A 238 4.18 23.41 -7.81
CA TYR A 238 3.34 22.34 -7.27
C TYR A 238 2.45 22.76 -6.09
N ASN A 239 2.21 24.06 -5.92
CA ASN A 239 1.21 24.54 -4.97
C ASN A 239 -0.18 24.43 -5.59
N PHE A 240 -1.14 23.92 -4.81
CA PHE A 240 -2.52 23.77 -5.25
C PHE A 240 -3.48 23.91 -4.06
N HIS A 241 -4.75 24.10 -4.37
CA HIS A 241 -5.82 24.13 -3.37
C HIS A 241 -6.47 22.75 -3.28
N LEU A 242 -6.51 22.18 -2.08
CA LEU A 242 -7.27 20.99 -1.77
C LEU A 242 -8.64 21.41 -1.26
N VAL A 243 -9.67 21.06 -2.00
CA VAL A 243 -11.08 21.42 -1.73
C VAL A 243 -11.81 20.16 -1.27
N ARG A 244 -12.51 20.25 -0.14
CA ARG A 244 -13.30 19.13 0.42
C ARG A 244 -14.80 19.41 0.39
N THR A 245 -15.24 20.35 -0.42
CA THR A 245 -16.65 20.73 -0.56
C THR A 245 -17.35 19.83 -1.57
N PRO A 246 -18.35 19.03 -1.18
CA PRO A 246 -18.96 18.01 -2.05
C PRO A 246 -19.42 18.54 -3.40
N VAL A 247 -20.09 19.69 -3.44
CA VAL A 247 -20.57 20.28 -4.70
C VAL A 247 -19.44 20.59 -5.68
N VAL A 248 -18.24 20.98 -5.18
CA VAL A 248 -17.07 21.23 -6.02
C VAL A 248 -16.46 19.93 -6.51
N VAL A 249 -16.35 18.93 -5.63
CA VAL A 249 -15.85 17.59 -5.98
C VAL A 249 -16.75 16.97 -7.05
N ASP A 250 -18.06 17.02 -6.88
CA ASP A 250 -19.05 16.49 -7.84
C ASP A 250 -19.01 17.24 -9.18
N ALA A 251 -18.87 18.56 -9.16
CA ALA A 251 -18.74 19.36 -10.38
C ALA A 251 -17.45 19.00 -11.16
N LEU A 252 -16.32 18.84 -10.46
CA LEU A 252 -15.06 18.44 -11.08
C LEU A 252 -15.11 17.00 -11.57
N ARG A 253 -15.81 16.10 -10.87
CA ARG A 253 -16.04 14.72 -11.31
C ARG A 253 -16.85 14.70 -12.60
N SER A 254 -17.92 15.49 -12.66
CA SER A 254 -18.74 15.62 -13.87
C SER A 254 -17.92 16.16 -15.05
N LEU A 255 -17.06 17.14 -14.80
CA LEU A 255 -16.13 17.65 -15.81
C LEU A 255 -15.11 16.59 -16.25
N PHE A 256 -14.56 15.82 -15.28
CA PHE A 256 -13.65 14.73 -15.61
C PHE A 256 -14.32 13.68 -16.51
N ASP A 257 -15.53 13.26 -16.18
CA ASP A 257 -16.26 12.24 -16.95
C ASP A 257 -16.60 12.73 -18.38
N GLU A 258 -16.93 14.02 -18.55
CA GLU A 258 -17.11 14.64 -19.87
C GLU A 258 -15.79 14.63 -20.69
N LEU A 259 -14.68 15.01 -20.07
CA LEU A 259 -13.36 14.97 -20.70
C LEU A 259 -12.97 13.52 -21.00
N TRP A 260 -13.24 12.60 -20.08
CA TRP A 260 -12.94 11.17 -20.25
C TRP A 260 -13.71 10.54 -21.41
N ALA A 261 -14.98 10.88 -21.59
CA ALA A 261 -15.80 10.40 -22.71
C ALA A 261 -15.24 10.83 -24.08
N ARG A 262 -14.64 12.01 -24.16
CA ARG A 262 -14.03 12.57 -25.37
C ARG A 262 -12.59 12.10 -25.60
N ALA A 263 -11.90 11.66 -24.55
CA ALA A 263 -10.49 11.30 -24.59
C ALA A 263 -10.30 9.93 -25.29
N ALA A 264 -9.28 9.84 -26.15
CA ALA A 264 -8.89 8.62 -26.83
C ALA A 264 -8.01 7.74 -25.94
N PRO A 265 -8.13 6.39 -25.98
CA PRO A 265 -7.22 5.49 -25.30
C PRO A 265 -5.79 5.63 -25.86
N LEU A 266 -4.79 5.19 -25.08
CA LEU A 266 -3.42 5.14 -25.56
C LEU A 266 -3.32 4.24 -26.83
N PRO A 267 -2.44 4.58 -27.79
CA PRO A 267 -2.36 3.88 -29.07
C PRO A 267 -1.71 2.48 -29.01
N TRP A 268 -1.33 2.03 -27.82
CA TRP A 268 -0.85 0.68 -27.59
C TRP A 268 -1.79 -0.10 -26.67
N PRO A 269 -1.92 -1.43 -26.89
CA PRO A 269 -2.83 -2.27 -26.12
C PRO A 269 -2.40 -2.36 -24.64
N ARG A 270 -3.36 -2.41 -23.74
CA ARG A 270 -3.13 -2.78 -22.33
C ARG A 270 -2.60 -4.21 -22.24
N ARG A 271 -1.81 -4.49 -21.20
CA ARG A 271 -1.51 -5.88 -20.84
C ARG A 271 -2.83 -6.59 -20.57
N GLY A 272 -3.15 -7.59 -21.36
CA GLY A 272 -4.44 -8.29 -21.30
C GLY A 272 -5.47 -7.89 -22.37
N ASP A 273 -5.39 -6.70 -22.99
CA ASP A 273 -6.34 -6.32 -24.06
C ASP A 273 -6.36 -7.36 -25.19
N GLY A 274 -5.19 -7.83 -25.60
CA GLY A 274 -5.10 -8.88 -26.61
C GLY A 274 -5.69 -10.22 -26.15
N MET A 275 -5.61 -10.51 -24.87
CA MET A 275 -6.21 -11.69 -24.23
C MET A 275 -7.73 -11.54 -24.13
N ILE A 276 -8.22 -10.39 -23.65
CA ILE A 276 -9.65 -10.07 -23.55
C ILE A 276 -10.27 -10.05 -24.94
N GLN A 277 -9.59 -9.49 -25.93
CA GLN A 277 -10.05 -9.43 -27.31
C GLN A 277 -10.17 -10.83 -27.94
N VAL A 278 -9.19 -11.71 -27.66
CA VAL A 278 -9.26 -13.13 -28.06
C VAL A 278 -10.46 -13.82 -27.39
N LEU A 279 -10.68 -13.60 -26.08
CA LEU A 279 -11.82 -14.15 -25.36
C LEU A 279 -13.17 -13.66 -25.91
N ARG A 280 -13.29 -12.36 -26.23
CA ARG A 280 -14.52 -11.79 -26.81
C ARG A 280 -14.85 -12.40 -28.16
N LEU A 281 -13.88 -12.51 -29.06
CA LEU A 281 -14.06 -13.12 -30.36
C LEU A 281 -14.37 -14.62 -30.25
N ALA A 282 -13.69 -15.33 -29.35
CA ALA A 282 -13.98 -16.75 -29.10
C ALA A 282 -15.38 -16.96 -28.49
N ALA A 283 -15.85 -16.07 -27.63
CA ALA A 283 -17.21 -16.11 -27.09
C ALA A 283 -18.30 -15.89 -28.18
N GLN A 284 -17.94 -15.22 -29.27
CA GLN A 284 -18.78 -15.06 -30.45
C GLN A 284 -18.73 -16.29 -31.42
N GLY A 285 -17.97 -17.33 -31.05
CA GLY A 285 -17.82 -18.53 -31.85
C GLY A 285 -16.77 -18.43 -32.96
N VAL A 286 -15.91 -17.39 -32.95
CA VAL A 286 -14.88 -17.21 -33.99
C VAL A 286 -13.72 -18.19 -33.74
N SER A 287 -13.26 -18.88 -34.84
CA SER A 287 -12.15 -19.83 -34.75
C SER A 287 -10.79 -19.17 -34.52
N ASP A 288 -9.80 -19.90 -33.95
CA ASP A 288 -8.44 -19.39 -33.69
C ASP A 288 -7.79 -18.78 -34.95
N GLU A 289 -8.04 -19.39 -36.14
CA GLU A 289 -7.51 -18.91 -37.43
C GLU A 289 -8.16 -17.59 -37.87
N MET A 290 -9.45 -17.45 -37.60
CA MET A 290 -10.19 -16.25 -37.94
C MET A 290 -9.85 -15.12 -36.97
N ILE A 291 -9.71 -15.43 -35.68
CA ILE A 291 -9.21 -14.48 -34.65
C ILE A 291 -7.82 -13.98 -35.03
N ALA A 292 -6.92 -14.89 -35.42
CA ALA A 292 -5.58 -14.55 -35.86
C ALA A 292 -5.58 -13.56 -37.03
N ARG A 293 -6.45 -13.79 -38.01
CA ARG A 293 -6.64 -12.91 -39.16
C ARG A 293 -7.21 -11.55 -38.80
N GLN A 294 -8.24 -11.50 -37.95
CA GLN A 294 -8.87 -10.25 -37.51
C GLN A 294 -7.94 -9.39 -36.69
N LEU A 295 -7.10 -10.01 -35.86
CA LEU A 295 -6.17 -9.30 -34.96
C LEU A 295 -4.78 -9.04 -35.59
N GLY A 296 -4.54 -9.52 -36.83
CA GLY A 296 -3.23 -9.38 -37.48
C GLY A 296 -2.09 -10.10 -36.76
N VAL A 297 -2.37 -11.21 -36.07
CA VAL A 297 -1.39 -11.98 -35.30
C VAL A 297 -1.32 -13.44 -35.78
N SER A 298 -0.32 -14.20 -35.32
CA SER A 298 -0.26 -15.64 -35.61
C SER A 298 -1.27 -16.45 -34.78
N VAL A 299 -1.70 -17.60 -35.25
CA VAL A 299 -2.52 -18.56 -34.50
C VAL A 299 -1.83 -18.98 -33.19
N ARG A 300 -0.50 -19.10 -33.23
CA ARG A 300 0.31 -19.35 -32.02
C ARG A 300 0.13 -18.23 -30.98
N THR A 301 0.10 -16.98 -31.41
CA THR A 301 -0.14 -15.82 -30.52
C THR A 301 -1.55 -15.85 -29.93
N VAL A 302 -2.57 -16.24 -30.73
CA VAL A 302 -3.95 -16.41 -30.23
C VAL A 302 -3.99 -17.46 -29.12
N ARG A 303 -3.38 -18.61 -29.34
CA ARG A 303 -3.33 -19.69 -28.36
C ARG A 303 -2.55 -19.31 -27.10
N ALA A 304 -1.45 -18.58 -27.23
CA ALA A 304 -0.70 -18.05 -26.08
C ALA A 304 -1.55 -17.08 -25.24
N ARG A 305 -2.20 -16.11 -25.89
CA ARG A 305 -3.13 -15.18 -25.22
C ARG A 305 -4.31 -15.88 -24.55
N PHE A 306 -4.78 -16.98 -25.12
CA PHE A 306 -5.83 -17.81 -24.52
C PHE A 306 -5.33 -18.54 -23.27
N ALA A 307 -4.10 -19.07 -23.31
CA ALA A 307 -3.46 -19.70 -22.15
C ALA A 307 -3.24 -18.69 -21.02
N ASP A 308 -2.79 -17.48 -21.34
CA ASP A 308 -2.64 -16.38 -20.37
C ASP A 308 -3.99 -16.03 -19.73
N ALA A 309 -5.07 -15.97 -20.53
CA ALA A 309 -6.43 -15.75 -20.05
C ALA A 309 -6.90 -16.83 -19.08
N MET A 310 -6.66 -18.09 -19.42
CA MET A 310 -7.02 -19.22 -18.57
C MET A 310 -6.27 -19.18 -17.24
N ALA A 311 -4.98 -18.84 -17.25
CA ALA A 311 -4.17 -18.71 -16.05
C ALA A 311 -4.68 -17.58 -15.15
N GLU A 312 -4.99 -16.40 -15.71
CA GLU A 312 -5.46 -15.25 -14.95
C GLU A 312 -6.86 -15.43 -14.37
N LEU A 313 -7.71 -16.18 -15.08
CA LEU A 313 -9.07 -16.52 -14.64
C LEU A 313 -9.12 -17.74 -13.71
N GLY A 314 -8.00 -18.45 -13.51
CA GLY A 314 -7.97 -19.72 -12.77
C GLY A 314 -8.77 -20.84 -13.46
N ALA A 315 -8.93 -20.77 -14.80
CA ALA A 315 -9.75 -21.68 -15.58
C ALA A 315 -8.92 -22.85 -16.13
N GLN A 316 -9.48 -24.06 -16.08
CA GLN A 316 -8.85 -25.26 -16.60
C GLN A 316 -9.33 -25.62 -18.02
N SER A 317 -10.34 -24.93 -18.54
CA SER A 317 -10.87 -25.11 -19.89
C SER A 317 -11.28 -23.78 -20.51
N ARG A 318 -11.33 -23.73 -21.86
CA ARG A 318 -11.80 -22.55 -22.60
C ARG A 318 -13.24 -22.18 -22.24
N PHE A 319 -14.10 -23.17 -22.01
CA PHE A 319 -15.48 -22.95 -21.58
C PHE A 319 -15.53 -22.28 -20.20
N GLN A 320 -14.75 -22.80 -19.24
CA GLN A 320 -14.66 -22.21 -17.91
C GLN A 320 -14.08 -20.78 -17.98
N ALA A 321 -13.08 -20.54 -18.81
CA ALA A 321 -12.53 -19.19 -19.03
C ALA A 321 -13.59 -18.23 -19.57
N GLY A 322 -14.43 -18.66 -20.52
CA GLY A 322 -15.54 -17.86 -21.03
C GLY A 322 -16.57 -17.52 -19.96
N ALA A 323 -16.99 -18.50 -19.16
CA ALA A 323 -17.93 -18.29 -18.05
C ALA A 323 -17.38 -17.33 -17.00
N GLU A 324 -16.11 -17.49 -16.61
CA GLU A 324 -15.44 -16.64 -15.64
C GLU A 324 -15.23 -15.21 -16.17
N ALA A 325 -14.85 -15.08 -17.43
CA ALA A 325 -14.70 -13.78 -18.10
C ALA A 325 -16.05 -13.03 -18.17
N ALA A 326 -17.15 -13.73 -18.42
CA ALA A 326 -18.49 -13.14 -18.39
C ALA A 326 -18.86 -12.65 -16.98
N ARG A 327 -18.59 -13.43 -15.94
CA ARG A 327 -18.85 -13.02 -14.55
C ARG A 327 -18.04 -11.80 -14.13
N ARG A 328 -16.82 -11.64 -14.64
CA ARG A 328 -15.94 -10.49 -14.35
C ARG A 328 -16.19 -9.31 -15.31
N GLY A 329 -17.17 -9.37 -16.19
CA GLY A 329 -17.49 -8.30 -17.14
C GLY A 329 -16.46 -8.10 -18.26
N TRP A 330 -15.60 -9.08 -18.54
CA TRP A 330 -14.57 -8.96 -19.58
C TRP A 330 -15.13 -9.09 -21.00
N LEU A 331 -16.32 -9.66 -21.14
CA LEU A 331 -16.97 -9.91 -22.42
C LEU A 331 -17.97 -8.83 -22.83
N THR A 332 -18.26 -7.89 -21.96
CA THR A 332 -19.12 -6.72 -22.24
C THR A 332 -18.33 -5.58 -22.84
#